data_063c4a6de2a6033cdd304643d339d0a1
#
_entry.id   063c4a6de2a6033cdd304643d339d0a1
#
_cell.length_a   1.000
_cell.length_b   1.000
_cell.length_c   1.000
_cell.angle_alpha   90.00
_cell.angle_beta   90.00
_cell.angle_gamma   90.00
#
_symmetry.space_group_name_H-M   'P 1'
#
loop_
_entity.id
_entity.type
_entity.pdbx_description
1 polymer ?
#
loop_
_entity_poly.entity_id
_entity_poly.type
_entity_poly.pdbx_seq_one_letter_code
_entity_poly.pdbx_strand_id
1 'polypeptide(L)'
;MKPSPTVTMSSAGTAIGARRWKPTPIISGTIALHAGAAVAVTAQHPWWPWAAGSVVASHLALTAAGLWPRSSLLGPNWTTLPPRAGNRIALTIDDGPDPEVTPRVLDLLDRHDSRATFFCIGDAARRYPHLVEAIVARGHAVENHSQRHRHNFSLLGPRALRREIEAAQNTLTEISGVRPLFFRAPAGLRNPFL
;
A
#
# COMPACT_ATOMS: atom_id res chain seq x y z
N MET A 1 -29.74 20.39 22.88
CA MET A 1 -28.44 20.41 22.18
C MET A 1 -27.39 19.79 23.11
N LYS A 2 -27.00 18.54 22.89
CA LYS A 2 -25.91 17.90 23.65
C LYS A 2 -24.60 18.15 22.89
N PRO A 3 -23.52 18.59 23.55
CA PRO A 3 -22.24 18.75 22.86
C PRO A 3 -21.69 17.40 22.43
N SER A 4 -21.29 17.31 21.17
CA SER A 4 -20.58 16.17 20.61
C SER A 4 -19.26 15.94 21.34
N PRO A 5 -18.85 14.69 21.63
CA PRO A 5 -17.57 14.42 22.25
C PRO A 5 -16.44 14.79 21.29
N THR A 6 -15.65 15.76 21.69
CA THR A 6 -14.37 16.11 21.06
C THR A 6 -13.45 14.88 21.18
N VAL A 7 -13.28 14.15 20.10
CA VAL A 7 -12.26 13.10 20.02
C VAL A 7 -10.90 13.78 19.92
N THR A 8 -10.28 14.01 21.06
CA THR A 8 -8.87 14.38 21.14
C THR A 8 -8.07 13.21 20.58
N MET A 9 -7.54 13.34 19.37
CA MET A 9 -6.52 12.44 18.88
C MET A 9 -5.29 12.60 19.76
N SER A 10 -5.13 11.68 20.70
CA SER A 10 -3.92 11.55 21.52
C SER A 10 -2.73 11.40 20.57
N SER A 11 -1.83 12.35 20.63
CA SER A 11 -0.53 12.37 19.96
C SER A 11 0.46 11.36 20.56
N ALA A 12 0.01 10.16 20.86
CA ALA A 12 0.88 9.02 21.11
C ALA A 12 1.37 8.49 19.77
N GLY A 13 2.11 9.34 19.04
CA GLY A 13 2.97 8.94 17.95
C GLY A 13 4.09 8.05 18.47
N THR A 14 3.77 6.79 18.77
CA THR A 14 4.80 5.77 18.83
C THR A 14 5.39 5.75 17.44
N ALA A 15 6.62 6.27 17.31
CA ALA A 15 7.42 6.19 16.08
C ALA A 15 7.40 4.71 15.68
N ILE A 16 6.58 4.37 14.68
CA ILE A 16 6.63 3.06 14.04
C ILE A 16 7.98 3.08 13.33
N GLY A 17 9.02 2.59 14.01
CA GLY A 17 10.35 2.47 13.47
C GLY A 17 10.25 1.75 12.14
N ALA A 18 10.94 2.24 11.12
CA ALA A 18 10.95 1.68 9.79
C ALA A 18 11.17 0.16 9.89
N ARG A 19 10.10 -0.58 9.71
CA ARG A 19 10.13 -2.05 9.85
C ARG A 19 10.99 -2.56 8.71
N ARG A 20 12.14 -3.14 9.03
CA ARG A 20 12.98 -3.79 8.02
C ARG A 20 12.14 -4.83 7.29
N TRP A 21 12.12 -4.76 5.95
CA TRP A 21 11.50 -5.79 5.12
C TRP A 21 12.07 -7.17 5.50
N LYS A 22 11.18 -8.13 5.74
CA LYS A 22 11.52 -9.54 5.99
C LYS A 22 10.76 -10.39 4.99
N PRO A 23 11.43 -11.30 4.28
CA PRO A 23 10.74 -12.17 3.35
C PRO A 23 9.74 -13.06 4.10
N THR A 24 8.56 -13.24 3.53
CA THR A 24 7.59 -14.20 4.04
C THR A 24 8.05 -15.64 3.75
N PRO A 25 7.44 -16.66 4.37
CA PRO A 25 7.81 -18.06 4.10
C PRO A 25 7.77 -18.45 2.62
N ILE A 26 6.77 -17.97 1.87
CA ILE A 26 6.68 -18.24 0.42
C ILE A 26 7.82 -17.57 -0.34
N ILE A 27 8.20 -16.36 0.01
CA ILE A 27 9.33 -15.65 -0.63
C ILE A 27 10.64 -16.34 -0.28
N SER A 28 10.85 -16.72 0.99
CA SER A 28 12.05 -17.45 1.43
C SER A 28 12.16 -18.81 0.73
N GLY A 29 11.06 -19.55 0.62
CA GLY A 29 10.99 -20.80 -0.11
C GLY A 29 11.33 -20.64 -1.59
N THR A 30 10.80 -19.59 -2.23
CA THR A 30 11.12 -19.27 -3.63
C THR A 30 12.61 -18.96 -3.81
N ILE A 31 13.23 -18.19 -2.92
CA ILE A 31 14.68 -17.90 -2.97
C ILE A 31 15.49 -19.21 -2.85
N ALA A 32 15.17 -20.04 -1.88
CA ALA A 32 15.84 -21.33 -1.67
C ALA A 32 15.68 -22.27 -2.89
N LEU A 33 14.47 -22.30 -3.47
CA LEU A 33 14.18 -23.08 -4.68
C LEU A 33 15.04 -22.62 -5.88
N HIS A 34 15.19 -21.32 -6.09
CA HIS A 34 16.04 -20.80 -7.16
C HIS A 34 17.51 -21.14 -6.95
N ALA A 35 18.00 -21.07 -5.72
CA ALA A 35 19.36 -21.46 -5.40
C ALA A 35 19.60 -22.97 -5.67
N GLY A 36 18.67 -23.84 -5.24
CA GLY A 36 18.72 -25.26 -5.52
C GLY A 36 18.63 -25.59 -7.02
N ALA A 37 17.75 -24.91 -7.75
CA ALA A 37 17.63 -25.07 -9.20
C ALA A 37 18.92 -24.65 -9.94
N ALA A 38 19.53 -23.54 -9.54
CA ALA A 38 20.82 -23.11 -10.10
C ALA A 38 21.91 -24.14 -9.88
N VAL A 39 22.01 -24.74 -8.70
CA VAL A 39 22.94 -25.82 -8.40
C VAL A 39 22.66 -27.06 -9.29
N ALA A 40 21.40 -27.48 -9.41
CA ALA A 40 21.03 -28.64 -10.24
C ALA A 40 21.40 -28.45 -11.72
N VAL A 41 21.18 -27.22 -12.24
CA VAL A 41 21.53 -26.89 -13.63
C VAL A 41 23.05 -26.84 -13.84
N THR A 42 23.78 -26.19 -12.94
CA THR A 42 25.25 -26.03 -13.08
C THR A 42 25.99 -27.35 -12.88
N ALA A 43 25.50 -28.23 -12.03
CA ALA A 43 26.01 -29.56 -11.82
C ALA A 43 25.58 -30.55 -12.93
N GLN A 44 24.83 -30.10 -13.94
CA GLN A 44 24.27 -30.96 -15.00
C GLN A 44 23.52 -32.17 -14.47
N HIS A 45 22.87 -32.00 -13.30
CA HIS A 45 22.16 -33.10 -12.64
C HIS A 45 20.91 -33.49 -13.45
N PRO A 46 20.59 -34.77 -13.63
CA PRO A 46 19.46 -35.23 -14.45
C PRO A 46 18.08 -34.68 -14.00
N TRP A 47 17.99 -34.16 -12.79
CA TRP A 47 16.77 -33.55 -12.24
C TRP A 47 16.56 -32.08 -12.64
N TRP A 48 17.44 -31.47 -13.45
CA TRP A 48 17.33 -30.06 -13.84
C TRP A 48 15.97 -29.69 -14.48
N PRO A 49 15.28 -30.58 -15.27
CA PRO A 49 13.97 -30.17 -15.81
C PRO A 49 12.91 -29.98 -14.72
N TRP A 50 12.95 -30.84 -13.69
CA TRP A 50 12.06 -30.71 -12.52
C TRP A 50 12.38 -29.47 -11.70
N ALA A 51 13.64 -29.15 -11.54
CA ALA A 51 14.06 -27.89 -10.89
C ALA A 51 13.56 -26.65 -11.65
N ALA A 52 13.70 -26.63 -12.98
CA ALA A 52 13.18 -25.56 -13.82
C ALA A 52 11.64 -25.46 -13.74
N GLY A 53 10.93 -26.58 -13.82
CA GLY A 53 9.48 -26.63 -13.66
C GLY A 53 9.01 -26.08 -12.31
N SER A 54 9.73 -26.41 -11.24
CA SER A 54 9.44 -25.90 -9.90
C SER A 54 9.63 -24.39 -9.77
N VAL A 55 10.64 -23.83 -10.44
CA VAL A 55 10.84 -22.38 -10.52
C VAL A 55 9.66 -21.70 -11.21
N VAL A 56 9.22 -22.21 -12.36
CA VAL A 56 8.04 -21.72 -13.07
C VAL A 56 6.80 -21.76 -12.16
N ALA A 57 6.57 -22.91 -11.51
CA ALA A 57 5.44 -23.08 -10.59
C ALA A 57 5.48 -22.08 -9.43
N SER A 58 6.67 -21.80 -8.87
CA SER A 58 6.83 -20.82 -7.79
C SER A 58 6.50 -19.38 -8.26
N HIS A 59 6.88 -19.00 -9.48
CA HIS A 59 6.51 -17.72 -10.06
C HIS A 59 5.01 -17.59 -10.29
N LEU A 60 4.35 -18.64 -10.77
CA LEU A 60 2.90 -18.68 -10.90
C LEU A 60 2.20 -18.52 -9.54
N ALA A 61 2.71 -19.20 -8.51
CA ALA A 61 2.19 -19.07 -7.14
C ALA A 61 2.37 -17.66 -6.58
N LEU A 62 3.53 -17.02 -6.76
CA LEU A 62 3.78 -15.64 -6.37
C LEU A 62 2.86 -14.66 -7.11
N THR A 63 2.68 -14.88 -8.41
CA THR A 63 1.77 -14.07 -9.23
C THR A 63 0.32 -14.21 -8.75
N ALA A 64 -0.15 -15.44 -8.52
CA ALA A 64 -1.48 -15.68 -7.98
C ALA A 64 -1.67 -15.02 -6.60
N ALA A 65 -0.66 -15.12 -5.72
CA ALA A 65 -0.67 -14.47 -4.42
C ALA A 65 -0.72 -12.92 -4.53
N GLY A 66 -0.04 -12.36 -5.53
CA GLY A 66 -0.04 -10.90 -5.81
C GLY A 66 -1.35 -10.39 -6.40
N LEU A 67 -2.03 -11.21 -7.19
CA LEU A 67 -3.31 -10.91 -7.81
C LEU A 67 -4.51 -11.13 -6.86
N TRP A 68 -4.32 -11.86 -5.78
CA TRP A 68 -5.40 -12.13 -4.81
C TRP A 68 -5.53 -10.98 -3.81
N PRO A 69 -6.61 -10.16 -3.85
CA PRO A 69 -6.72 -8.92 -3.07
C PRO A 69 -6.66 -9.12 -1.55
N ARG A 70 -7.07 -10.30 -1.06
CA ARG A 70 -7.09 -10.64 0.37
C ARG A 70 -5.88 -11.47 0.82
N SER A 71 -4.93 -11.74 -0.06
CA SER A 71 -3.76 -12.54 0.27
C SER A 71 -2.87 -11.82 1.28
N SER A 72 -2.37 -12.52 2.27
CA SER A 72 -1.29 -12.09 3.17
C SER A 72 0.03 -12.84 2.91
N LEU A 73 0.08 -13.68 1.87
CA LEU A 73 1.24 -14.51 1.54
C LEU A 73 2.50 -13.69 1.20
N LEU A 74 2.30 -12.51 0.58
CA LEU A 74 3.41 -11.62 0.22
C LEU A 74 3.75 -10.59 1.32
N GLY A 75 3.04 -10.61 2.45
CA GLY A 75 3.26 -9.68 3.56
C GLY A 75 1.95 -9.23 4.22
N PRO A 76 2.01 -8.37 5.24
CA PRO A 76 0.83 -7.85 5.92
C PRO A 76 -0.15 -7.21 4.93
N ASN A 77 -1.44 -7.50 5.10
CA ASN A 77 -2.51 -6.93 4.29
C ASN A 77 -3.72 -6.63 5.20
N TRP A 78 -4.06 -5.36 5.30
CA TRP A 78 -5.18 -4.89 6.11
C TRP A 78 -6.46 -5.00 5.29
N THR A 79 -7.21 -6.07 5.49
CA THR A 79 -8.49 -6.34 4.78
C THR A 79 -9.71 -6.16 5.66
N THR A 80 -9.51 -6.05 6.97
CA THR A 80 -10.57 -5.89 7.96
C THR A 80 -10.17 -4.90 9.04
N LEU A 81 -11.13 -4.20 9.58
CA LEU A 81 -10.92 -3.37 10.77
C LEU A 81 -10.68 -4.25 12.00
N PRO A 82 -9.92 -3.76 13.00
CA PRO A 82 -9.72 -4.51 14.24
C PRO A 82 -11.04 -4.69 15.00
N PRO A 83 -11.20 -5.76 15.80
CA PRO A 83 -12.45 -6.06 16.52
C PRO A 83 -13.01 -4.90 17.36
N ARG A 84 -12.12 -4.06 17.90
CA ARG A 84 -12.50 -2.86 18.66
C ARG A 84 -13.25 -1.81 17.84
N ALA A 85 -13.24 -1.92 16.53
CA ALA A 85 -13.99 -1.01 15.65
C ALA A 85 -15.50 -1.28 15.69
N GLY A 86 -15.95 -2.43 16.19
CA GLY A 86 -17.36 -2.80 16.23
C GLY A 86 -17.96 -2.85 14.82
N ASN A 87 -19.14 -2.26 14.67
CA ASN A 87 -19.88 -2.23 13.40
C ASN A 87 -19.45 -1.07 12.47
N ARG A 88 -18.28 -0.50 12.66
CA ARG A 88 -17.78 0.57 11.78
C ARG A 88 -17.26 0.01 10.47
N ILE A 89 -17.37 0.82 9.42
CA ILE A 89 -16.73 0.58 8.12
C ILE A 89 -15.63 1.63 7.91
N ALA A 90 -14.59 1.25 7.17
CA ALA A 90 -13.59 2.20 6.69
C ALA A 90 -13.94 2.60 5.26
N LEU A 91 -14.24 3.88 5.06
CA LEU A 91 -14.40 4.44 3.73
C LEU A 91 -13.03 4.86 3.21
N THR A 92 -12.63 4.36 2.05
CA THR A 92 -11.35 4.68 1.42
C THR A 92 -11.56 5.13 -0.02
N ILE A 93 -10.76 6.11 -0.46
CA ILE A 93 -10.85 6.72 -1.78
C ILE A 93 -9.45 6.76 -2.36
N ASP A 94 -9.27 6.20 -3.55
CA ASP A 94 -7.99 6.08 -4.23
C ASP A 94 -7.87 7.12 -5.36
N ASP A 95 -6.67 7.23 -5.95
CA ASP A 95 -6.35 7.98 -7.18
C ASP A 95 -6.45 9.51 -7.11
N GLY A 96 -6.82 10.08 -5.96
CA GLY A 96 -6.84 11.51 -5.74
C GLY A 96 -5.46 12.15 -5.47
N PRO A 97 -5.45 13.49 -5.27
CA PRO A 97 -6.58 14.41 -5.40
C PRO A 97 -6.91 14.73 -6.86
N ASP A 98 -8.19 14.89 -7.17
CA ASP A 98 -8.71 15.28 -8.46
C ASP A 98 -9.47 16.61 -8.31
N PRO A 99 -9.27 17.63 -9.21
CA PRO A 99 -9.84 18.96 -9.04
C PRO A 99 -11.36 19.02 -9.18
N GLU A 100 -11.97 18.06 -9.88
CA GLU A 100 -13.42 18.03 -10.05
C GLU A 100 -14.10 17.11 -9.04
N VAL A 101 -13.49 15.96 -8.77
CA VAL A 101 -14.07 14.89 -7.94
C VAL A 101 -13.84 15.15 -6.45
N THR A 102 -12.61 15.50 -6.06
CA THR A 102 -12.26 15.61 -4.64
C THR A 102 -13.14 16.64 -3.89
N PRO A 103 -13.42 17.85 -4.40
CA PRO A 103 -14.29 18.79 -3.70
C PRO A 103 -15.72 18.24 -3.50
N ARG A 104 -16.27 17.61 -4.53
CA ARG A 104 -17.63 17.02 -4.48
C ARG A 104 -17.74 15.88 -3.45
N VAL A 105 -16.69 15.07 -3.36
CA VAL A 105 -16.60 13.99 -2.38
C VAL A 105 -16.50 14.56 -0.97
N LEU A 106 -15.67 15.57 -0.76
CA LEU A 106 -15.55 16.25 0.52
C LEU A 106 -16.87 16.87 0.98
N ASP A 107 -17.60 17.53 0.09
CA ASP A 107 -18.91 18.10 0.38
C ASP A 107 -19.97 17.03 0.71
N LEU A 108 -19.87 15.84 0.06
CA LEU A 108 -20.73 14.71 0.37
C LEU A 108 -20.43 14.15 1.75
N LEU A 109 -19.15 13.99 2.09
CA LEU A 109 -18.71 13.49 3.39
C LEU A 109 -19.16 14.44 4.53
N ASP A 110 -19.03 15.75 4.33
CA ASP A 110 -19.48 16.75 5.30
C ASP A 110 -21.00 16.69 5.53
N ARG A 111 -21.80 16.55 4.45
CA ARG A 111 -23.26 16.41 4.59
C ARG A 111 -23.69 15.19 5.39
N HIS A 112 -22.87 14.14 5.40
CA HIS A 112 -23.16 12.88 6.13
C HIS A 112 -22.36 12.75 7.43
N ASP A 113 -21.68 13.80 7.90
CA ASP A 113 -20.77 13.77 9.06
C ASP A 113 -19.86 12.52 9.06
N SER A 114 -19.34 12.19 7.86
CA SER A 114 -18.56 10.99 7.63
C SER A 114 -17.09 11.31 7.42
N ARG A 115 -16.21 10.38 7.81
CA ARG A 115 -14.77 10.50 7.60
C ARG A 115 -14.28 9.43 6.65
N ALA A 116 -13.27 9.77 5.84
CA ALA A 116 -12.67 8.87 4.88
C ALA A 116 -11.14 8.93 4.95
N THR A 117 -10.51 7.93 4.36
CA THR A 117 -9.08 7.86 4.11
C THR A 117 -8.84 8.01 2.62
N PHE A 118 -8.07 9.01 2.21
CA PHE A 118 -7.71 9.25 0.83
C PHE A 118 -6.30 8.72 0.56
N PHE A 119 -6.19 7.72 -0.29
CA PHE A 119 -4.91 7.24 -0.80
C PHE A 119 -4.53 8.09 -2.00
N CYS A 120 -3.64 9.06 -1.76
CA CYS A 120 -3.30 10.09 -2.74
C CYS A 120 -2.07 9.72 -3.55
N ILE A 121 -2.11 10.03 -4.85
CA ILE A 121 -0.97 9.95 -5.76
C ILE A 121 -0.09 11.18 -5.55
N GLY A 122 1.22 10.98 -5.33
CA GLY A 122 2.15 12.07 -5.05
C GLY A 122 2.20 13.14 -6.13
N ASP A 123 2.20 12.77 -7.42
CA ASP A 123 2.21 13.71 -8.54
C ASP A 123 0.90 14.49 -8.65
N ALA A 124 -0.25 13.89 -8.31
CA ALA A 124 -1.52 14.60 -8.23
C ALA A 124 -1.55 15.56 -7.03
N ALA A 125 -1.03 15.14 -5.90
CA ALA A 125 -0.89 15.97 -4.71
C ALA A 125 -0.02 17.22 -4.97
N ARG A 126 1.10 17.07 -5.68
CA ARG A 126 1.94 18.21 -6.11
C ARG A 126 1.24 19.17 -7.05
N ARG A 127 0.39 18.64 -7.93
CA ARG A 127 -0.39 19.45 -8.88
C ARG A 127 -1.51 20.22 -8.22
N TYR A 128 -2.10 19.63 -7.17
CA TYR A 128 -3.26 20.17 -6.47
C TYR A 128 -3.05 20.17 -4.94
N PRO A 129 -2.02 20.87 -4.41
CA PRO A 129 -1.69 20.82 -2.98
C PRO A 129 -2.83 21.32 -2.09
N HIS A 130 -3.55 22.36 -2.53
CA HIS A 130 -4.71 22.89 -1.82
C HIS A 130 -5.82 21.87 -1.57
N LEU A 131 -5.95 20.85 -2.42
CA LEU A 131 -6.93 19.77 -2.23
C LEU A 131 -6.48 18.80 -1.14
N VAL A 132 -5.18 18.52 -1.04
CA VAL A 132 -4.63 17.70 0.07
C VAL A 132 -4.83 18.45 1.41
N GLU A 133 -4.54 19.74 1.43
CA GLU A 133 -4.79 20.59 2.58
C GLU A 133 -6.28 20.61 2.98
N ALA A 134 -7.19 20.70 1.99
CA ALA A 134 -8.64 20.65 2.23
C ALA A 134 -9.09 19.30 2.80
N ILE A 135 -8.53 18.18 2.32
CA ILE A 135 -8.79 16.83 2.86
C ILE A 135 -8.44 16.79 4.35
N VAL A 136 -7.26 17.26 4.72
CA VAL A 136 -6.80 17.27 6.12
C VAL A 136 -7.61 18.26 6.97
N ALA A 137 -7.86 19.47 6.47
CA ALA A 137 -8.62 20.50 7.19
C ALA A 137 -10.05 20.07 7.54
N ARG A 138 -10.66 19.22 6.70
CA ARG A 138 -11.97 18.62 6.94
C ARG A 138 -11.92 17.33 7.78
N GLY A 139 -10.75 16.98 8.36
CA GLY A 139 -10.58 15.87 9.30
C GLY A 139 -10.53 14.48 8.66
N HIS A 140 -10.18 14.39 7.38
CA HIS A 140 -9.94 13.12 6.70
C HIS A 140 -8.46 12.75 6.76
N ALA A 141 -8.14 11.46 6.55
CA ALA A 141 -6.78 10.97 6.50
C ALA A 141 -6.24 11.01 5.06
N VAL A 142 -4.94 11.36 4.93
CA VAL A 142 -4.20 11.29 3.67
C VAL A 142 -3.15 10.19 3.78
N GLU A 143 -3.20 9.22 2.87
CA GLU A 143 -2.35 8.05 2.84
C GLU A 143 -1.70 7.87 1.47
N ASN A 144 -0.72 6.98 1.38
CA ASN A 144 0.18 6.88 0.23
C ASN A 144 -0.33 5.91 -0.86
N HIS A 145 -0.48 6.43 -2.10
CA HIS A 145 -0.85 5.64 -3.29
C HIS A 145 0.23 5.66 -4.38
N SER A 146 1.50 5.64 -4.00
CA SER A 146 2.70 5.81 -4.84
C SER A 146 2.87 7.23 -5.41
N GLN A 147 4.06 7.51 -5.95
CA GLN A 147 4.34 8.83 -6.51
C GLN A 147 3.64 9.07 -7.84
N ARG A 148 3.68 8.09 -8.77
CA ARG A 148 3.27 8.26 -10.17
C ARG A 148 2.12 7.37 -10.60
N HIS A 149 1.65 6.51 -9.71
CA HIS A 149 0.61 5.51 -10.04
C HIS A 149 0.90 4.75 -11.34
N ARG A 150 2.10 4.16 -11.45
CA ARG A 150 2.53 3.48 -12.67
C ARG A 150 1.71 2.22 -12.92
N HIS A 151 1.24 2.01 -14.15
CA HIS A 151 0.52 0.78 -14.54
C HIS A 151 1.35 -0.49 -14.33
N ASN A 152 2.67 -0.40 -14.46
CA ASN A 152 3.60 -1.51 -14.23
C ASN A 152 4.18 -1.53 -12.81
N PHE A 153 3.52 -0.91 -11.83
CA PHE A 153 4.01 -0.77 -10.47
C PHE A 153 4.39 -2.12 -9.85
N SER A 154 3.56 -3.16 -10.02
CA SER A 154 3.80 -4.50 -9.50
C SER A 154 5.01 -5.22 -10.12
N LEU A 155 5.52 -4.75 -11.26
CA LEU A 155 6.68 -5.31 -11.95
C LEU A 155 7.98 -4.56 -11.61
N LEU A 156 7.93 -3.52 -10.80
CA LEU A 156 9.10 -2.75 -10.42
C LEU A 156 10.02 -3.56 -9.49
N GLY A 157 11.32 -3.45 -9.73
CA GLY A 157 12.31 -3.99 -8.81
C GLY A 157 12.39 -3.21 -7.50
N PRO A 158 13.02 -3.76 -6.44
CA PRO A 158 12.96 -3.22 -5.08
C PRO A 158 13.45 -1.77 -4.95
N ARG A 159 14.48 -1.38 -5.70
CA ARG A 159 14.98 0.01 -5.69
C ARG A 159 13.97 1.01 -6.31
N ALA A 160 13.26 0.60 -7.35
CA ALA A 160 12.27 1.44 -8.01
C ALA A 160 10.99 1.55 -7.18
N LEU A 161 10.52 0.45 -6.59
CA LEU A 161 9.42 0.43 -5.63
C LEU A 161 9.68 1.37 -4.46
N ARG A 162 10.86 1.24 -3.84
CA ARG A 162 11.27 2.10 -2.73
C ARG A 162 11.22 3.58 -3.12
N ARG A 163 11.78 3.95 -4.28
CA ARG A 163 11.73 5.35 -4.76
C ARG A 163 10.30 5.85 -4.95
N GLU A 164 9.40 5.05 -5.53
CA GLU A 164 7.99 5.44 -5.73
C GLU A 164 7.27 5.68 -4.41
N ILE A 165 7.50 4.80 -3.42
CA ILE A 165 6.85 4.90 -2.11
C ILE A 165 7.43 6.05 -1.29
N GLU A 166 8.76 6.17 -1.20
CA GLU A 166 9.42 7.21 -0.42
C GLU A 166 9.18 8.60 -1.01
N ALA A 167 9.17 8.74 -2.34
CA ALA A 167 8.87 10.01 -2.98
C ALA A 167 7.45 10.50 -2.64
N ALA A 168 6.45 9.61 -2.74
CA ALA A 168 5.07 9.95 -2.35
C ALA A 168 4.96 10.24 -0.85
N GLN A 169 5.66 9.44 -0.02
CA GLN A 169 5.70 9.66 1.42
C GLN A 169 6.17 11.06 1.76
N ASN A 170 7.27 11.51 1.15
CA ASN A 170 7.83 12.85 1.37
C ASN A 170 6.90 13.93 0.84
N THR A 171 6.39 13.78 -0.39
CA THR A 171 5.47 14.73 -1.01
C THR A 171 4.20 14.93 -0.16
N LEU A 172 3.58 13.85 0.27
CA LEU A 172 2.34 13.91 1.06
C LEU A 172 2.60 14.47 2.46
N THR A 173 3.74 14.12 3.08
CA THR A 173 4.12 14.67 4.39
C THR A 173 4.36 16.17 4.31
N GLU A 174 5.05 16.64 3.26
CA GLU A 174 5.35 18.05 3.04
C GLU A 174 4.07 18.89 2.90
N ILE A 175 3.08 18.41 2.13
CA ILE A 175 1.84 19.13 1.85
C ILE A 175 0.85 19.02 3.00
N SER A 176 0.64 17.81 3.54
CA SER A 176 -0.39 17.56 4.56
C SER A 176 0.05 17.92 5.99
N GLY A 177 1.36 18.05 6.23
CA GLY A 177 1.93 18.16 7.57
C GLY A 177 1.89 16.86 8.38
N VAL A 178 1.32 15.77 7.84
CA VAL A 178 1.15 14.48 8.51
C VAL A 178 1.80 13.38 7.69
N ARG A 179 2.61 12.54 8.36
CA ARG A 179 3.23 11.41 7.68
C ARG A 179 2.22 10.29 7.41
N PRO A 180 1.99 9.87 6.15
CA PRO A 180 1.16 8.69 5.85
C PRO A 180 1.62 7.44 6.59
N LEU A 181 0.67 6.70 7.15
CA LEU A 181 0.91 5.47 7.90
C LEU A 181 0.66 4.22 7.06
N PHE A 182 -0.20 4.33 6.06
CA PHE A 182 -0.59 3.23 5.20
C PHE A 182 -0.15 3.50 3.76
N PHE A 183 0.06 2.39 3.06
CA PHE A 183 0.33 2.38 1.63
C PHE A 183 -0.66 1.45 0.95
N ARG A 184 -1.21 1.88 -0.18
CA ARG A 184 -2.00 1.03 -1.07
C ARG A 184 -1.33 0.95 -2.42
N ALA A 185 -1.11 -0.28 -2.90
CA ALA A 185 -0.49 -0.48 -4.21
C ALA A 185 -1.45 -0.08 -5.33
N PRO A 186 -0.95 0.59 -6.40
CA PRO A 186 -1.71 0.85 -7.61
C PRO A 186 -2.39 -0.41 -8.14
N ALA A 187 -3.66 -0.27 -8.58
CA ALA A 187 -4.52 -1.36 -9.06
C ALA A 187 -4.67 -2.55 -8.08
N GLY A 188 -4.30 -2.40 -6.80
CA GLY A 188 -4.33 -3.47 -5.82
C GLY A 188 -3.32 -4.60 -6.06
N LEU A 189 -2.43 -4.43 -7.04
CA LEU A 189 -1.45 -5.45 -7.42
C LEU A 189 -0.24 -5.42 -6.49
N ARG A 190 0.00 -6.53 -5.81
CA ARG A 190 1.07 -6.65 -4.83
C ARG A 190 2.35 -7.19 -5.48
N ASN A 191 3.47 -6.72 -4.93
CA ASN A 191 4.81 -7.16 -5.31
C ASN A 191 5.49 -7.81 -4.11
N PRO A 192 6.28 -8.90 -4.29
CA PRO A 192 6.97 -9.58 -3.19
C PRO A 192 7.92 -8.71 -2.36
N PHE A 193 8.29 -7.53 -2.85
CA PHE A 193 9.19 -6.59 -2.17
C PHE A 193 8.47 -5.44 -1.44
N LEU A 194 7.14 -5.49 -1.35
CA LEU A 194 6.31 -4.51 -0.63
C LEU A 194 6.14 -4.86 0.84
#